data_fe5baec1f63e161c108006cf6a0fcd16
#
_entry.id   fe5baec1f63e161c108006cf6a0fcd16
#
_cell.length_a   1.000
_cell.length_b   1.000
_cell.length_c   1.000
_cell.angle_alpha   90.00
_cell.angle_beta   90.00
_cell.angle_gamma   90.00
#
_symmetry.space_group_name_H-M   'P 1'
#
loop_
_entity.id
_entity.type
_entity.pdbx_description
1 polymer ?
#
loop_
_entity_poly.entity_id
_entity_poly.type
_entity_poly.pdbx_seq_one_letter_code
_entity_poly.pdbx_strand_id
1 'polypeptide(L)'
;PDIYSIGVQGGTMHRLTTSPAGEALPSWSPDGKWIYFSSNRTGKYGIWKVPASGGEAVPVHAEGSNSAASPDGRFIYFIKVLPETALWRIPSQGGKDELVLKNVANGWSFSLRRNGIYFAGKADAGEFAPIRFLSFETGKIRTIFTLERTVGYGLDVSPDEKVLLYTQLDQAGSDLMVIDDFR
;
A
#
# COMPACT_ATOMS: atom_id res chain seq x y z
N PRO A 1 -0.84 -12.36 -14.73
CA PRO A 1 -2.11 -11.87 -14.19
C PRO A 1 -2.40 -10.46 -14.72
N ASP A 2 -3.70 -10.12 -14.83
CA ASP A 2 -4.18 -8.82 -15.32
C ASP A 2 -5.09 -8.17 -14.29
N ILE A 3 -5.36 -6.88 -14.50
CA ILE A 3 -6.27 -6.11 -13.65
C ILE A 3 -7.67 -6.13 -14.28
N TYR A 4 -8.67 -6.43 -13.47
CA TYR A 4 -10.08 -6.45 -13.83
C TYR A 4 -10.90 -5.54 -12.92
N SER A 5 -12.00 -5.02 -13.42
CA SER A 5 -13.04 -4.34 -12.64
C SER A 5 -14.39 -4.99 -12.81
N ILE A 6 -15.23 -4.92 -11.79
CA ILE A 6 -16.62 -5.35 -11.79
C ILE A 6 -17.44 -4.41 -10.91
N GLY A 7 -18.69 -4.18 -11.25
CA GLY A 7 -19.59 -3.40 -10.39
C GLY A 7 -19.83 -4.10 -9.04
N VAL A 8 -19.96 -3.33 -7.94
CA VAL A 8 -20.21 -3.89 -6.60
C VAL A 8 -21.55 -4.66 -6.49
N GLN A 9 -22.47 -4.42 -7.42
CA GLN A 9 -23.73 -5.18 -7.57
C GLN A 9 -23.58 -6.40 -8.49
N GLY A 10 -22.35 -6.72 -8.91
CA GLY A 10 -22.09 -7.76 -9.91
C GLY A 10 -22.18 -7.24 -11.34
N GLY A 11 -22.36 -8.16 -12.28
CA GLY A 11 -22.45 -7.84 -13.72
C GLY A 11 -21.23 -8.32 -14.51
N THR A 12 -20.96 -7.67 -15.63
CA THR A 12 -19.87 -8.04 -16.53
C THR A 12 -18.53 -7.59 -15.98
N MET A 13 -17.55 -8.49 -15.94
CA MET A 13 -16.15 -8.14 -15.65
C MET A 13 -15.54 -7.41 -16.86
N HIS A 14 -14.84 -6.34 -16.57
CA HIS A 14 -14.07 -5.58 -17.56
C HIS A 14 -12.56 -5.80 -17.33
N ARG A 15 -11.88 -6.37 -18.31
CA ARG A 15 -10.42 -6.49 -18.30
C ARG A 15 -9.82 -5.14 -18.63
N LEU A 16 -9.05 -4.57 -17.73
CA LEU A 16 -8.47 -3.23 -17.85
C LEU A 16 -7.07 -3.26 -18.46
N THR A 17 -6.35 -4.36 -18.30
CA THR A 17 -4.98 -4.50 -18.79
C THR A 17 -4.82 -5.82 -19.56
N THR A 18 -3.90 -5.83 -20.54
CA THR A 18 -3.68 -6.97 -21.46
C THR A 18 -2.19 -7.26 -21.69
N SER A 19 -1.31 -6.75 -20.83
CA SER A 19 0.13 -6.99 -20.96
C SER A 19 0.46 -8.45 -20.65
N PRO A 20 1.43 -9.08 -21.33
CA PRO A 20 1.90 -10.42 -20.98
C PRO A 20 2.68 -10.45 -19.65
N ALA A 21 3.02 -9.28 -19.09
CA ALA A 21 3.72 -9.15 -17.82
C ALA A 21 2.84 -9.47 -16.60
N GLY A 22 3.47 -9.66 -15.44
CA GLY A 22 2.77 -9.76 -14.18
C GLY A 22 2.23 -8.40 -13.73
N GLU A 23 0.94 -8.34 -13.41
CA GLU A 23 0.26 -7.14 -12.92
C GLU A 23 -0.52 -7.46 -11.65
N ALA A 24 -0.34 -6.65 -10.62
CA ALA A 24 -0.87 -6.93 -9.30
C ALA A 24 -1.06 -5.65 -8.46
N LEU A 25 -1.69 -5.82 -7.30
CA LEU A 25 -1.82 -4.78 -6.26
C LEU A 25 -2.51 -3.51 -6.78
N PRO A 26 -3.73 -3.63 -7.34
CA PRO A 26 -4.46 -2.48 -7.84
C PRO A 26 -4.96 -1.57 -6.71
N SER A 27 -4.93 -0.27 -6.94
CA SER A 27 -5.53 0.73 -6.06
C SER A 27 -6.18 1.85 -6.87
N TRP A 28 -7.23 2.45 -6.33
CA TRP A 28 -7.94 3.55 -6.98
C TRP A 28 -7.26 4.89 -6.75
N SER A 29 -7.34 5.78 -7.75
CA SER A 29 -7.17 7.21 -7.48
C SER A 29 -8.37 7.74 -6.70
N PRO A 30 -8.22 8.77 -5.83
CA PRO A 30 -9.33 9.31 -5.03
C PRO A 30 -10.48 9.87 -5.87
N ASP A 31 -10.22 10.31 -7.10
CA ASP A 31 -11.23 10.81 -8.04
C ASP A 31 -11.90 9.71 -8.87
N GLY A 32 -11.50 8.44 -8.66
CA GLY A 32 -12.03 7.27 -9.36
C GLY A 32 -11.66 7.18 -10.84
N LYS A 33 -10.79 8.04 -11.36
CA LYS A 33 -10.47 8.08 -12.80
C LYS A 33 -9.36 7.13 -13.20
N TRP A 34 -8.47 6.77 -12.26
CA TRP A 34 -7.31 5.95 -12.50
C TRP A 34 -7.23 4.77 -11.55
N ILE A 35 -6.63 3.70 -12.04
CA ILE A 35 -6.23 2.55 -11.26
C ILE A 35 -4.72 2.46 -11.35
N TYR A 36 -4.05 2.56 -10.19
CA TYR A 36 -2.63 2.32 -10.04
C TYR A 36 -2.39 0.84 -9.79
N PHE A 37 -1.29 0.31 -10.28
CA PHE A 37 -0.93 -1.10 -10.08
C PHE A 37 0.57 -1.32 -10.24
N SER A 38 1.04 -2.46 -9.78
CA SER A 38 2.41 -2.91 -9.95
C SER A 38 2.54 -3.76 -11.20
N SER A 39 3.56 -3.52 -12.03
CA SER A 39 3.84 -4.34 -13.21
C SER A 39 5.33 -4.50 -13.45
N ASN A 40 5.74 -5.70 -13.87
CA ASN A 40 7.13 -6.01 -14.23
C ASN A 40 7.38 -5.97 -15.75
N ARG A 41 6.55 -5.28 -16.52
CA ARG A 41 6.63 -5.23 -18.00
C ARG A 41 7.92 -4.63 -18.54
N THR A 42 8.70 -3.94 -17.72
CA THR A 42 10.02 -3.40 -18.06
C THR A 42 11.18 -4.22 -17.47
N GLY A 43 10.90 -5.46 -16.99
CA GLY A 43 11.88 -6.35 -16.38
C GLY A 43 12.01 -6.23 -14.87
N LYS A 44 11.61 -5.08 -14.30
CA LYS A 44 11.49 -4.86 -12.85
C LYS A 44 10.08 -4.39 -12.51
N TYR A 45 9.65 -4.62 -11.26
CA TYR A 45 8.40 -4.05 -10.80
C TYR A 45 8.49 -2.53 -10.71
N GLY A 46 7.56 -1.88 -11.39
CA GLY A 46 7.33 -0.44 -11.35
C GLY A 46 5.86 -0.13 -11.11
N ILE A 47 5.56 1.13 -10.86
CA ILE A 47 4.19 1.62 -10.67
C ILE A 47 3.65 2.12 -12.00
N TRP A 48 2.48 1.63 -12.35
CA TRP A 48 1.74 1.96 -13.56
C TRP A 48 0.35 2.46 -13.21
N LYS A 49 -0.29 3.13 -14.13
CA LYS A 49 -1.70 3.49 -14.02
C LYS A 49 -2.43 3.26 -15.35
N VAL A 50 -3.70 2.90 -15.24
CA VAL A 50 -4.62 2.74 -16.39
C VAL A 50 -5.90 3.53 -16.11
N PRO A 51 -6.56 4.13 -17.13
CA PRO A 51 -7.87 4.75 -16.91
C PRO A 51 -8.86 3.72 -16.34
N ALA A 52 -9.73 4.15 -15.43
CA ALA A 52 -10.77 3.28 -14.86
C ALA A 52 -11.75 2.73 -15.90
N SER A 53 -11.87 3.42 -17.05
CA SER A 53 -12.63 2.96 -18.22
C SER A 53 -11.88 1.97 -19.12
N GLY A 54 -10.66 1.59 -18.77
CA GLY A 54 -9.75 0.85 -19.65
C GLY A 54 -8.97 1.76 -20.60
N GLY A 55 -8.02 1.17 -21.31
CA GLY A 55 -7.19 1.87 -22.28
C GLY A 55 -5.71 1.58 -22.08
N GLU A 56 -4.84 2.46 -22.56
CA GLU A 56 -3.41 2.29 -22.47
C GLU A 56 -2.89 2.59 -21.06
N ALA A 57 -2.11 1.66 -20.52
CA ALA A 57 -1.44 1.85 -19.24
C ALA A 57 -0.18 2.68 -19.40
N VAL A 58 -0.01 3.70 -18.57
CA VAL A 58 1.15 4.59 -18.58
C VAL A 58 2.00 4.44 -17.33
N PRO A 59 3.33 4.59 -17.43
CA PRO A 59 4.22 4.48 -16.27
C PRO A 59 4.03 5.67 -15.32
N VAL A 60 4.11 5.39 -14.02
CA VAL A 60 4.17 6.40 -12.96
C VAL A 60 5.57 6.46 -12.36
N HIS A 61 6.15 5.29 -12.05
CA HIS A 61 7.49 5.18 -11.53
C HIS A 61 8.16 3.88 -12.00
N ALA A 62 9.47 3.97 -12.32
CA ALA A 62 10.21 2.85 -12.90
C ALA A 62 10.48 1.70 -11.92
N GLU A 63 10.45 1.95 -10.62
CA GLU A 63 10.74 0.97 -9.57
C GLU A 63 9.71 1.07 -8.45
N GLY A 64 9.38 -0.07 -7.85
CA GLY A 64 8.51 -0.13 -6.69
C GLY A 64 7.29 -1.02 -6.89
N SER A 65 6.55 -1.21 -5.81
CA SER A 65 5.33 -2.01 -5.78
C SER A 65 4.37 -1.50 -4.71
N ASN A 66 3.18 -2.08 -4.65
CA ASN A 66 2.15 -1.75 -3.66
C ASN A 66 1.92 -0.25 -3.52
N SER A 67 1.29 0.35 -4.50
CA SER A 67 1.03 1.79 -4.52
C SER A 67 -0.35 2.15 -4.00
N ALA A 68 -0.43 3.32 -3.36
CA ALA A 68 -1.68 3.93 -2.94
C ALA A 68 -1.61 5.45 -3.15
N ALA A 69 -2.69 6.03 -3.68
CA ALA A 69 -2.79 7.49 -3.80
C ALA A 69 -3.10 8.13 -2.44
N SER A 70 -2.53 9.31 -2.17
CA SER A 70 -2.94 10.10 -1.02
C SER A 70 -4.42 10.51 -1.13
N PRO A 71 -5.15 10.66 -0.02
CA PRO A 71 -6.57 11.03 -0.05
C PRO A 71 -6.88 12.35 -0.77
N ASP A 72 -5.91 13.26 -0.83
CA ASP A 72 -6.00 14.52 -1.56
C ASP A 72 -5.56 14.43 -3.04
N GLY A 73 -5.13 13.23 -3.48
CA GLY A 73 -4.70 12.96 -4.84
C GLY A 73 -3.37 13.59 -5.26
N ARG A 74 -2.64 14.25 -4.36
CA ARG A 74 -1.40 14.95 -4.71
C ARG A 74 -0.20 14.05 -4.86
N PHE A 75 -0.18 12.90 -4.16
CA PHE A 75 0.95 11.99 -4.13
C PHE A 75 0.53 10.54 -4.37
N ILE A 76 1.44 9.77 -4.92
CA ILE A 76 1.38 8.31 -4.97
C ILE A 76 2.47 7.78 -4.04
N TYR A 77 2.05 7.02 -3.04
CA TYR A 77 2.94 6.32 -2.12
C TYR A 77 3.19 4.91 -2.64
N PHE A 78 4.40 4.42 -2.50
CA PHE A 78 4.77 3.09 -2.98
C PHE A 78 5.98 2.54 -2.21
N ILE A 79 6.15 1.23 -2.27
CA ILE A 79 7.26 0.53 -1.61
C ILE A 79 8.42 0.30 -2.57
N LYS A 80 9.63 0.58 -2.10
CA LYS A 80 10.87 0.01 -2.65
C LYS A 80 11.46 -0.97 -1.63
N VAL A 81 11.94 -2.10 -2.12
CA VAL A 81 12.42 -3.20 -1.24
C VAL A 81 13.94 -3.17 -1.07
N LEU A 82 14.67 -2.63 -2.02
CA LEU A 82 16.14 -2.62 -2.02
C LEU A 82 16.69 -1.20 -1.88
N PRO A 83 17.77 -1.02 -1.12
CA PRO A 83 18.48 -2.00 -0.26
C PRO A 83 17.71 -2.35 1.03
N GLU A 84 16.72 -1.57 1.40
CA GLU A 84 15.85 -1.75 2.57
C GLU A 84 14.39 -1.50 2.16
N THR A 85 13.46 -2.20 2.83
CA THR A 85 12.03 -1.93 2.63
C THR A 85 11.70 -0.54 3.17
N ALA A 86 11.29 0.33 2.28
CA ALA A 86 11.00 1.72 2.58
C ALA A 86 9.78 2.21 1.81
N LEU A 87 9.02 3.11 2.43
CA LEU A 87 7.91 3.81 1.80
C LEU A 87 8.40 5.10 1.17
N TRP A 88 8.11 5.26 -0.08
CA TRP A 88 8.41 6.42 -0.91
C TRP A 88 7.13 7.09 -1.38
N ARG A 89 7.21 8.33 -1.82
CA ARG A 89 6.14 9.01 -2.53
C ARG A 89 6.66 9.77 -3.74
N ILE A 90 5.79 9.97 -4.72
CA ILE A 90 6.04 10.79 -5.89
C ILE A 90 4.82 11.70 -6.11
N PRO A 91 4.97 12.94 -6.58
CA PRO A 91 3.82 13.75 -6.99
C PRO A 91 2.98 13.03 -8.05
N SER A 92 1.66 13.07 -7.95
CA SER A 92 0.76 12.35 -8.88
C SER A 92 0.90 12.80 -10.34
N GLN A 93 1.45 14.00 -10.55
CA GLN A 93 1.76 14.57 -11.87
C GLN A 93 3.16 14.20 -12.37
N GLY A 94 3.89 13.35 -11.62
CA GLY A 94 5.28 13.00 -11.91
C GLY A 94 6.28 13.94 -11.23
N GLY A 95 7.56 13.62 -11.33
CA GLY A 95 8.64 14.39 -10.70
C GLY A 95 9.63 13.50 -9.96
N LYS A 96 10.32 14.08 -8.98
CA LYS A 96 11.26 13.34 -8.14
C LYS A 96 10.52 12.63 -7.01
N ASP A 97 10.89 11.40 -6.75
CA ASP A 97 10.42 10.66 -5.60
C ASP A 97 11.13 11.08 -4.31
N GLU A 98 10.43 10.95 -3.21
CA GLU A 98 10.89 11.32 -1.88
C GLU A 98 10.73 10.15 -0.92
N LEU A 99 11.73 9.92 -0.10
CA LEU A 99 11.68 8.95 0.99
C LEU A 99 10.75 9.45 2.10
N VAL A 100 9.77 8.64 2.50
CA VAL A 100 8.81 8.97 3.57
C VAL A 100 9.16 8.22 4.86
N LEU A 101 9.33 6.90 4.77
CA LEU A 101 9.59 6.03 5.90
C LEU A 101 10.66 5.01 5.55
N LYS A 102 11.64 4.85 6.44
CA LYS A 102 12.58 3.72 6.48
C LYS A 102 12.05 2.64 7.41
N ASN A 103 12.63 1.45 7.28
CA ASN A 103 12.40 0.36 8.23
C ASN A 103 10.92 -0.03 8.35
N VAL A 104 10.22 -0.12 7.24
CA VAL A 104 8.91 -0.76 7.15
C VAL A 104 9.12 -2.27 7.20
N ALA A 105 8.32 -3.00 7.98
CA ALA A 105 8.50 -4.44 8.20
C ALA A 105 8.42 -5.25 6.89
N ASN A 106 7.46 -4.90 6.04
CA ASN A 106 7.29 -5.48 4.72
C ASN A 106 6.57 -4.50 3.78
N GLY A 107 6.51 -4.85 2.51
CA GLY A 107 5.92 -4.00 1.48
C GLY A 107 4.39 -3.97 1.44
N TRP A 108 3.69 -4.68 2.32
CA TRP A 108 2.22 -4.83 2.29
C TRP A 108 1.51 -4.28 3.53
N SER A 109 2.27 -3.85 4.53
CA SER A 109 1.71 -3.48 5.83
C SER A 109 1.78 -1.97 6.07
N PHE A 110 1.09 -1.20 5.23
CA PHE A 110 0.81 0.21 5.47
C PHE A 110 -0.59 0.59 4.99
N SER A 111 -1.18 1.59 5.62
CA SER A 111 -2.47 2.17 5.26
C SER A 111 -2.41 3.69 5.34
N LEU A 112 -2.83 4.35 4.24
CA LEU A 112 -2.89 5.80 4.15
C LEU A 112 -4.24 6.29 4.67
N ARG A 113 -4.19 7.32 5.52
CA ARG A 113 -5.36 8.05 5.99
C ARG A 113 -5.14 9.56 5.81
N ARG A 114 -6.19 10.33 5.99
CA ARG A 114 -6.12 11.79 5.79
C ARG A 114 -5.02 12.44 6.65
N ASN A 115 -4.89 11.99 7.88
CA ASN A 115 -4.01 12.60 8.88
C ASN A 115 -2.63 11.95 8.98
N GLY A 116 -2.39 10.83 8.28
CA GLY A 116 -1.12 10.13 8.41
C GLY A 116 -1.07 8.76 7.77
N ILE A 117 -0.06 8.00 8.20
CA ILE A 117 0.24 6.66 7.69
C ILE A 117 0.34 5.71 8.88
N TYR A 118 -0.46 4.67 8.87
CA TYR A 118 -0.30 3.51 9.75
C TYR A 118 0.60 2.48 9.05
N PHE A 119 1.54 1.91 9.76
CA PHE A 119 2.47 0.95 9.16
C PHE A 119 3.08 0.00 10.20
N ALA A 120 3.43 -1.20 9.75
CA ALA A 120 4.24 -2.10 10.55
C ALA A 120 5.70 -1.69 10.42
N GLY A 121 6.33 -1.35 11.52
CA GLY A 121 7.76 -1.04 11.58
C GLY A 121 8.59 -2.32 11.62
N LYS A 122 9.85 -2.24 11.17
CA LYS A 122 10.79 -3.34 11.32
C LYS A 122 11.02 -3.61 12.81
N ALA A 123 10.99 -4.87 13.18
CA ALA A 123 11.34 -5.33 14.52
C ALA A 123 12.87 -5.28 14.72
N ASP A 124 13.29 -4.99 15.93
CA ASP A 124 14.67 -5.22 16.34
C ASP A 124 14.94 -6.71 16.61
N ALA A 125 16.20 -7.10 16.73
CA ALA A 125 16.56 -8.51 16.91
C ALA A 125 15.94 -9.08 18.20
N GLY A 126 15.13 -10.12 18.06
CA GLY A 126 14.43 -10.79 19.17
C GLY A 126 13.13 -10.12 19.61
N GLU A 127 12.70 -9.06 18.91
CA GLU A 127 11.44 -8.35 19.18
C GLU A 127 10.41 -8.59 18.07
N PHE A 128 9.17 -8.21 18.34
CA PHE A 128 8.08 -8.24 17.36
C PHE A 128 7.88 -6.86 16.73
N ALA A 129 7.31 -6.86 15.52
CA ALA A 129 7.09 -5.65 14.76
C ALA A 129 6.13 -4.69 15.49
N PRO A 130 6.51 -3.42 15.71
CA PRO A 130 5.59 -2.41 16.21
C PRO A 130 4.67 -1.91 15.10
N ILE A 131 3.39 -1.75 15.40
CA ILE A 131 2.48 -0.96 14.58
C ILE A 131 2.60 0.50 14.98
N ARG A 132 2.87 1.35 14.01
CA ARG A 132 3.19 2.77 14.19
C ARG A 132 2.30 3.67 13.37
N PHE A 133 2.18 4.91 13.81
CA PHE A 133 1.50 5.98 13.08
C PHE A 133 2.44 7.15 12.85
N LEU A 134 2.60 7.56 11.59
CA LEU A 134 3.24 8.81 11.20
C LEU A 134 2.15 9.87 11.00
N SER A 135 2.18 10.93 11.79
CA SER A 135 1.29 12.09 11.64
C SER A 135 1.80 13.02 10.53
N PHE A 136 0.95 13.37 9.56
CA PHE A 136 1.29 14.37 8.54
C PHE A 136 1.39 15.79 9.09
N GLU A 137 0.61 16.11 10.12
CA GLU A 137 0.62 17.42 10.76
C GLU A 137 1.93 17.70 11.50
N THR A 138 2.39 16.74 12.28
CA THR A 138 3.54 16.94 13.18
C THR A 138 4.85 16.33 12.66
N GLY A 139 4.79 15.45 11.65
CA GLY A 139 5.91 14.64 11.19
C GLY A 139 6.41 13.61 12.21
N LYS A 140 5.73 13.45 13.34
CA LYS A 140 6.15 12.55 14.41
C LYS A 140 5.60 11.15 14.20
N ILE A 141 6.40 10.15 14.58
CA ILE A 141 6.00 8.74 14.61
C ILE A 141 5.71 8.37 16.06
N ARG A 142 4.58 7.70 16.28
CA ARG A 142 4.25 7.08 17.57
C ARG A 142 3.97 5.59 17.37
N THR A 143 4.33 4.79 18.34
CA THR A 143 3.93 3.37 18.40
C THR A 143 2.49 3.31 18.91
N ILE A 144 1.65 2.54 18.22
CA ILE A 144 0.27 2.24 18.62
C ILE A 144 0.30 1.05 19.58
N PHE A 145 0.91 -0.05 19.11
CA PHE A 145 1.14 -1.26 19.90
C PHE A 145 2.26 -2.08 19.25
N THR A 146 2.75 -3.10 19.94
CA THR A 146 3.71 -4.07 19.41
C THR A 146 3.01 -5.41 19.26
N LEU A 147 3.21 -6.07 18.12
CA LEU A 147 2.67 -7.41 17.85
C LEU A 147 3.27 -8.42 18.85
N GLU A 148 2.56 -9.51 19.08
CA GLU A 148 3.03 -10.64 19.88
C GLU A 148 3.53 -11.80 19.02
N ARG A 149 3.44 -11.65 17.70
CA ARG A 149 3.82 -12.64 16.69
C ARG A 149 4.46 -11.96 15.48
N THR A 150 4.97 -12.76 14.58
CA THR A 150 5.53 -12.26 13.31
C THR A 150 4.44 -11.58 12.48
N VAL A 151 4.72 -10.37 12.01
CA VAL A 151 3.81 -9.66 11.12
C VAL A 151 3.61 -10.41 9.80
N GLY A 152 2.36 -10.58 9.40
CA GLY A 152 1.99 -11.12 8.10
C GLY A 152 1.88 -10.06 7.02
N TYR A 153 1.12 -10.33 5.98
CA TYR A 153 0.87 -9.41 4.86
C TYR A 153 -0.48 -8.73 5.03
N GLY A 154 -0.47 -7.42 5.02
CA GLY A 154 -1.67 -6.59 5.09
C GLY A 154 -1.81 -5.87 6.42
N LEU A 155 -2.13 -4.60 6.29
CA LEU A 155 -2.56 -3.72 7.37
C LEU A 155 -3.52 -2.71 6.76
N ASP A 156 -4.67 -2.55 7.38
CA ASP A 156 -5.62 -1.51 7.00
C ASP A 156 -6.28 -0.91 8.23
N VAL A 157 -6.85 0.28 8.07
CA VAL A 157 -7.52 1.02 9.14
C VAL A 157 -8.91 1.39 8.66
N SER A 158 -9.91 1.31 9.53
CA SER A 158 -11.27 1.72 9.17
C SER A 158 -11.34 3.19 8.74
N PRO A 159 -12.31 3.57 7.88
CA PRO A 159 -12.45 4.96 7.42
C PRO A 159 -12.63 5.98 8.54
N ASP A 160 -13.20 5.58 9.66
CA ASP A 160 -13.37 6.39 10.88
C ASP A 160 -12.17 6.34 11.84
N GLU A 161 -11.11 5.61 11.45
CA GLU A 161 -9.85 5.45 12.17
C GLU A 161 -10.01 4.86 13.59
N LYS A 162 -11.05 4.04 13.82
CA LYS A 162 -11.28 3.40 15.11
C LYS A 162 -10.77 1.96 15.19
N VAL A 163 -10.75 1.27 14.06
CA VAL A 163 -10.40 -0.15 13.98
C VAL A 163 -9.21 -0.32 13.05
N LEU A 164 -8.25 -1.11 13.48
CA LEU A 164 -7.09 -1.51 12.69
C LEU A 164 -7.16 -3.02 12.44
N LEU A 165 -7.02 -3.40 11.17
CA LEU A 165 -6.90 -4.77 10.72
C LEU A 165 -5.44 -5.07 10.40
N TYR A 166 -4.95 -6.21 10.82
CA TYR A 166 -3.63 -6.69 10.46
C TYR A 166 -3.59 -8.20 10.39
N THR A 167 -2.58 -8.74 9.75
CA THR A 167 -2.32 -10.18 9.76
C THR A 167 -1.07 -10.47 10.58
N GLN A 168 -1.12 -11.55 11.34
CA GLN A 168 0.06 -12.10 12.01
C GLN A 168 0.18 -13.60 11.71
N LEU A 169 1.39 -14.13 11.81
CA LEU A 169 1.66 -15.54 11.58
C LEU A 169 1.69 -16.26 12.93
N ASP A 170 0.72 -17.12 13.16
CA ASP A 170 0.72 -18.10 14.25
C ASP A 170 1.34 -19.43 13.78
N GLN A 171 1.68 -20.33 14.69
CA GLN A 171 2.53 -21.50 14.42
C GLN A 171 2.03 -22.46 13.32
N ALA A 172 0.78 -22.34 12.87
CA ALA A 172 0.19 -23.25 11.89
C ALA A 172 -0.72 -22.58 10.85
N GLY A 173 -0.82 -21.24 10.82
CA GLY A 173 -1.74 -20.53 9.93
C GLY A 173 -1.65 -19.00 10.06
N SER A 174 -2.48 -18.31 9.30
CA SER A 174 -2.65 -16.85 9.39
C SER A 174 -4.09 -16.54 9.78
N ASP A 175 -4.27 -15.75 10.83
CA ASP A 175 -5.57 -15.27 11.28
C ASP A 175 -5.72 -13.77 11.04
N LEU A 176 -6.95 -13.33 10.84
CA LEU A 176 -7.28 -11.91 10.78
C LEU A 176 -7.54 -11.41 12.20
N MET A 177 -6.75 -10.42 12.62
CA MET A 177 -6.85 -9.80 13.92
C MET A 177 -7.45 -8.40 13.83
N VAL A 178 -8.30 -8.06 14.78
CA VAL A 178 -8.97 -6.77 14.87
C VAL A 178 -8.59 -6.13 16.21
N ILE A 179 -8.22 -4.86 16.17
CA ILE A 179 -8.02 -4.05 17.37
C ILE A 179 -9.02 -2.90 17.32
N ASP A 180 -9.88 -2.84 18.32
CA ASP A 180 -10.80 -1.75 18.53
C ASP A 180 -10.19 -0.71 19.49
N ASP A 181 -10.55 0.55 19.29
CA ASP A 181 -10.29 1.65 20.22
C ASP A 181 -8.78 1.93 20.50
N PHE A 182 -7.97 1.94 19.48
CA PHE A 182 -6.50 2.14 19.55
C PHE A 182 -6.06 3.62 19.60
N ARG A 183 -6.76 4.46 20.31
CA ARG A 183 -6.49 5.90 20.41
C ARG A 183 -5.41 6.26 21.42
#